data_0a2caef880158a700587ff7f55c99869
#
_entry.id   0a2caef880158a700587ff7f55c99869
#
_cell.length_a   1.000
_cell.length_b   1.000
_cell.length_c   1.000
_cell.angle_alpha   90.00
_cell.angle_beta   90.00
_cell.angle_gamma   90.00
#
_symmetry.space_group_name_H-M   'P 1'
#
loop_
_entity.id
_entity.type
_entity.pdbx_description
1 polymer ?
#
loop_
_entity_poly.entity_id
_entity_poly.type
_entity_poly.pdbx_seq_one_letter_code
_entity_poly.pdbx_strand_id
1 'polypeptide(L)'
;MLGNLFEQRAVSFQTIWGSGMEAGLETNAGVNINGKNAFEIVAFFSAVSLISDTISSLPCDAFIRVNGDRQPYRPRPAWVDQPDVDTTRQAHYGAVVTSLLVYGNSYTRVFRDKAGEVVNLVVLDPTTVEVKRNSIGRKMFIVTGEDKPLSSDEVIHILDLAEPGSLTGVARVTKLKDALGVATALQAYAARFFGQGATTQGVIEFPGALTAEQAKNLVDGFDARHRGWRKSHKTGVLSGGAQYKSTSVPNDQAQFLDSRRFAVEEMARAFNIPLHMMGIPGTASYASVEQNNLQFISHTLRPILEKIEWSYSKLLPTPAAFIKFNFNALLRGDLQSRMTSYSIGTQAGVMSVNDVRRLEDLSPVADGDQYRVPLANIALTQTAIVEEEKRVAMAQKLIQVGFDPAETLASLGLPEIMHTGVPSTQLQPVAQIDPADPGTVY
;
A
#
# COMPACT_ATOMS: atom_id res chain seq x y z
N MET A 1 -15.37 -52.22 -5.81
CA MET A 1 -16.13 -51.29 -6.70
C MET A 1 -16.70 -50.12 -5.94
N LEU A 2 -15.99 -49.52 -4.98
CA LEU A 2 -16.44 -48.34 -4.21
C LEU A 2 -15.46 -47.15 -4.30
N GLY A 3 -14.37 -47.29 -5.08
CA GLY A 3 -13.35 -46.27 -5.21
C GLY A 3 -13.70 -45.09 -6.16
N ASN A 4 -14.56 -45.33 -7.15
CA ASN A 4 -14.83 -44.33 -8.20
C ASN A 4 -15.97 -43.33 -7.89
N LEU A 5 -16.71 -43.56 -6.79
CA LEU A 5 -17.84 -42.66 -6.43
C LEU A 5 -17.39 -41.38 -5.73
N PHE A 6 -16.20 -41.38 -5.12
CA PHE A 6 -15.67 -40.20 -4.44
C PHE A 6 -14.86 -39.27 -5.35
N GLU A 7 -14.27 -39.78 -6.41
CA GLU A 7 -13.53 -38.98 -7.41
C GLU A 7 -14.44 -38.10 -8.26
N GLN A 8 -15.63 -38.56 -8.62
CA GLN A 8 -16.57 -37.77 -9.43
C GLN A 8 -17.22 -36.60 -8.69
N ARG A 9 -17.33 -36.64 -7.35
CA ARG A 9 -17.88 -35.51 -6.58
C ARG A 9 -16.88 -34.37 -6.38
N ALA A 10 -15.59 -34.64 -6.37
CA ALA A 10 -14.57 -33.61 -6.25
C ALA A 10 -14.38 -32.78 -7.56
N VAL A 11 -14.57 -33.43 -8.70
CA VAL A 11 -14.41 -32.80 -10.03
C VAL A 11 -15.54 -31.80 -10.33
N SER A 12 -16.77 -32.02 -9.85
CA SER A 12 -17.90 -31.13 -10.16
C SER A 12 -17.87 -29.79 -9.42
N PHE A 13 -17.23 -29.71 -8.26
CA PHE A 13 -17.21 -28.48 -7.46
C PHE A 13 -16.17 -27.49 -7.97
N GLN A 14 -15.06 -27.95 -8.55
CA GLN A 14 -13.99 -27.09 -9.08
C GLN A 14 -14.27 -26.54 -10.47
N THR A 15 -15.02 -27.27 -11.30
CA THR A 15 -15.37 -26.86 -12.67
C THR A 15 -16.39 -25.70 -12.67
N ILE A 16 -17.23 -25.59 -11.62
CA ILE A 16 -18.23 -24.52 -11.49
C ILE A 16 -17.56 -23.16 -11.13
N TRP A 17 -16.43 -23.16 -10.44
CA TRP A 17 -15.77 -21.93 -9.98
C TRP A 17 -14.83 -21.29 -11.02
N GLY A 18 -14.18 -22.08 -11.88
CA GLY A 18 -13.30 -21.56 -12.92
C GLY A 18 -14.06 -21.00 -14.12
N SER A 19 -15.08 -21.74 -14.60
CA SER A 19 -15.89 -21.34 -15.76
C SER A 19 -16.96 -20.28 -15.45
N GLY A 20 -17.43 -20.23 -14.19
CA GLY A 20 -18.45 -19.26 -13.76
C GLY A 20 -17.97 -17.82 -13.69
N MET A 21 -16.66 -17.60 -13.52
CA MET A 21 -16.11 -16.24 -13.46
C MET A 21 -16.02 -15.53 -14.82
N GLU A 22 -15.82 -16.28 -15.90
CA GLU A 22 -15.90 -15.71 -17.26
C GLU A 22 -17.35 -15.56 -17.75
N ALA A 23 -18.21 -16.50 -17.42
CA ALA A 23 -19.62 -16.49 -17.82
C ALA A 23 -20.47 -15.44 -17.06
N GLY A 24 -19.95 -14.92 -15.96
CA GLY A 24 -20.68 -14.02 -15.05
C GLY A 24 -21.53 -14.77 -14.03
N LEU A 25 -21.68 -14.16 -12.87
CA LEU A 25 -22.51 -14.65 -11.77
C LEU A 25 -23.87 -13.97 -11.84
N GLU A 26 -24.94 -14.76 -11.97
CA GLU A 26 -26.29 -14.23 -11.88
C GLU A 26 -26.54 -13.64 -10.49
N THR A 27 -27.11 -12.44 -10.46
CA THR A 27 -27.42 -11.71 -9.23
C THR A 27 -28.92 -11.64 -9.01
N ASN A 28 -29.35 -11.41 -7.78
CA ASN A 28 -30.75 -11.20 -7.44
C ASN A 28 -31.35 -9.96 -8.15
N ALA A 29 -30.52 -9.04 -8.62
CA ALA A 29 -30.94 -7.89 -9.42
C ALA A 29 -31.12 -8.23 -10.92
N GLY A 30 -30.96 -9.49 -11.33
CA GLY A 30 -31.11 -9.93 -12.74
C GLY A 30 -29.98 -9.48 -13.65
N VAL A 31 -28.82 -9.13 -13.10
CA VAL A 31 -27.62 -8.69 -13.85
C VAL A 31 -26.52 -9.72 -13.65
N ASN A 32 -25.80 -10.06 -14.71
CA ASN A 32 -24.62 -10.93 -14.61
C ASN A 32 -23.38 -10.11 -14.24
N ILE A 33 -22.70 -10.49 -13.17
CA ILE A 33 -21.47 -9.83 -12.69
C ILE A 33 -20.28 -10.78 -12.84
N ASN A 34 -19.19 -10.27 -13.42
CA ASN A 34 -17.90 -10.95 -13.52
C ASN A 34 -16.75 -9.98 -13.14
N GLY A 35 -15.51 -10.47 -13.12
CA GLY A 35 -14.35 -9.64 -12.77
C GLY A 35 -14.15 -8.44 -13.71
N LYS A 36 -14.56 -8.54 -14.97
CA LYS A 36 -14.38 -7.46 -15.96
C LYS A 36 -15.44 -6.38 -15.81
N ASN A 37 -16.74 -6.75 -15.82
CA ASN A 37 -17.82 -5.77 -15.75
C ASN A 37 -18.01 -5.15 -14.34
N ALA A 38 -17.46 -5.78 -13.29
CA ALA A 38 -17.39 -5.17 -11.96
C ALA A 38 -16.61 -3.84 -11.98
N PHE A 39 -15.62 -3.70 -12.84
CA PHE A 39 -14.87 -2.45 -13.03
C PHE A 39 -15.67 -1.31 -13.71
N GLU A 40 -16.80 -1.60 -14.30
CA GLU A 40 -17.70 -0.56 -14.80
C GLU A 40 -18.40 0.20 -13.67
N ILE A 41 -18.40 -0.36 -12.47
CA ILE A 41 -18.95 0.27 -11.28
C ILE A 41 -17.88 1.18 -10.68
N VAL A 42 -18.11 2.50 -10.74
CA VAL A 42 -17.15 3.53 -10.32
C VAL A 42 -16.61 3.30 -8.89
N ALA A 43 -17.49 2.95 -7.95
CA ALA A 43 -17.08 2.70 -6.56
C ALA A 43 -16.14 1.49 -6.43
N PHE A 44 -16.41 0.41 -7.17
CA PHE A 44 -15.55 -0.78 -7.19
C PHE A 44 -14.20 -0.47 -7.83
N PHE A 45 -14.22 0.17 -9.01
CA PHE A 45 -13.01 0.61 -9.70
C PHE A 45 -12.14 1.50 -8.80
N SER A 46 -12.75 2.52 -8.18
CA SER A 46 -12.06 3.44 -7.27
C SER A 46 -11.42 2.72 -6.07
N ALA A 47 -12.14 1.77 -5.46
CA ALA A 47 -11.62 1.00 -4.34
C ALA A 47 -10.41 0.13 -4.72
N VAL A 48 -10.51 -0.60 -5.83
CA VAL A 48 -9.41 -1.46 -6.31
C VAL A 48 -8.22 -0.63 -6.74
N SER A 49 -8.43 0.46 -7.50
CA SER A 49 -7.37 1.35 -7.96
C SER A 49 -6.65 2.01 -6.80
N LEU A 50 -7.38 2.54 -5.80
CA LEU A 50 -6.78 3.19 -4.64
C LEU A 50 -5.81 2.27 -3.90
N ILE A 51 -6.22 1.04 -3.61
CA ILE A 51 -5.36 0.06 -2.92
C ILE A 51 -4.19 -0.36 -3.80
N SER A 52 -4.46 -0.67 -5.07
CA SER A 52 -3.46 -1.13 -6.03
C SER A 52 -2.38 -0.08 -6.27
N ASP A 53 -2.77 1.17 -6.55
CA ASP A 53 -1.84 2.25 -6.84
C ASP A 53 -1.03 2.63 -5.60
N THR A 54 -1.67 2.64 -4.43
CA THR A 54 -0.97 2.91 -3.17
C THR A 54 0.10 1.86 -2.88
N ILE A 55 -0.22 0.57 -3.01
CA ILE A 55 0.74 -0.51 -2.75
C ILE A 55 1.85 -0.53 -3.80
N SER A 56 1.51 -0.42 -5.07
CA SER A 56 2.47 -0.51 -6.18
C SER A 56 3.46 0.65 -6.22
N SER A 57 3.08 1.81 -5.68
CA SER A 57 3.96 2.98 -5.59
C SER A 57 5.02 2.88 -4.49
N LEU A 58 4.87 1.94 -3.52
CA LEU A 58 5.80 1.81 -2.41
C LEU A 58 7.17 1.34 -2.86
N PRO A 59 8.25 1.92 -2.32
CA PRO A 59 9.59 1.38 -2.50
C PRO A 59 9.70 -0.01 -1.87
N CYS A 60 10.32 -0.94 -2.60
CA CYS A 60 10.59 -2.30 -2.15
C CYS A 60 12.09 -2.55 -2.15
N ASP A 61 12.63 -3.18 -1.12
CA ASP A 61 14.06 -3.54 -1.04
C ASP A 61 14.25 -4.94 -0.44
N ALA A 62 15.42 -5.53 -0.71
CA ALA A 62 15.82 -6.83 -0.19
C ALA A 62 16.74 -6.66 1.02
N PHE A 63 16.49 -7.44 2.06
CA PHE A 63 17.21 -7.44 3.33
C PHE A 63 17.62 -8.85 3.72
N ILE A 64 18.62 -8.94 4.62
CA ILE A 64 19.04 -10.18 5.25
C ILE A 64 19.16 -9.96 6.76
N ARG A 65 18.90 -10.98 7.56
CA ARG A 65 19.16 -10.98 9.00
C ARG A 65 20.51 -11.62 9.29
N VAL A 66 21.42 -10.82 9.87
CA VAL A 66 22.76 -11.28 10.30
C VAL A 66 22.86 -10.98 11.81
N ASN A 67 23.05 -12.01 12.61
CA ASN A 67 23.12 -11.92 14.09
C ASN A 67 21.92 -11.20 14.74
N GLY A 68 20.74 -11.31 14.13
CA GLY A 68 19.51 -10.63 14.57
C GLY A 68 19.28 -9.27 13.92
N ASP A 69 20.31 -8.62 13.40
CA ASP A 69 20.23 -7.31 12.78
C ASP A 69 19.75 -7.38 11.33
N ARG A 70 18.97 -6.39 10.93
CA ARG A 70 18.51 -6.23 9.56
C ARG A 70 19.53 -5.44 8.75
N GLN A 71 20.09 -6.07 7.73
CA GLN A 71 21.05 -5.45 6.81
C GLN A 71 20.53 -5.50 5.36
N PRO A 72 20.90 -4.56 4.50
CA PRO A 72 20.60 -4.65 3.07
C PRO A 72 21.21 -5.90 2.45
N TYR A 73 20.41 -6.66 1.69
CA TYR A 73 20.89 -7.81 0.93
C TYR A 73 21.65 -7.35 -0.31
N ARG A 74 22.90 -7.79 -0.44
CA ARG A 74 23.77 -7.43 -1.57
C ARG A 74 24.50 -8.67 -2.12
N PRO A 75 24.61 -8.82 -3.46
CA PRO A 75 24.06 -7.92 -4.48
C PRO A 75 22.54 -7.96 -4.51
N ARG A 76 21.93 -6.82 -4.80
CA ARG A 76 20.46 -6.70 -4.89
C ARG A 76 19.97 -7.47 -6.12
N PRO A 77 18.99 -8.40 -5.99
CA PRO A 77 18.47 -9.13 -7.13
C PRO A 77 17.76 -8.20 -8.12
N ALA A 78 18.05 -8.37 -9.42
CA ALA A 78 17.51 -7.51 -10.47
C ALA A 78 15.97 -7.48 -10.51
N TRP A 79 15.31 -8.59 -10.23
CA TRP A 79 13.85 -8.71 -10.20
C TRP A 79 13.19 -7.88 -9.09
N VAL A 80 13.90 -7.40 -8.08
CA VAL A 80 13.35 -6.48 -7.05
C VAL A 80 13.11 -5.10 -7.66
N ASP A 81 13.98 -4.67 -8.58
CA ASP A 81 13.85 -3.39 -9.28
C ASP A 81 12.98 -3.52 -10.53
N GLN A 82 13.18 -4.58 -11.29
CA GLN A 82 12.51 -4.90 -12.54
C GLN A 82 11.98 -6.33 -12.48
N PRO A 83 10.81 -6.58 -11.88
CA PRO A 83 10.25 -7.93 -11.78
C PRO A 83 9.96 -8.55 -13.15
N ASP A 84 9.41 -7.77 -14.06
CA ASP A 84 9.04 -8.16 -15.40
C ASP A 84 9.80 -7.29 -16.41
N VAL A 85 10.40 -7.91 -17.41
CA VAL A 85 11.20 -7.20 -18.44
C VAL A 85 10.37 -6.28 -19.32
N ASP A 86 9.08 -6.59 -19.50
CA ASP A 86 8.17 -5.88 -20.41
C ASP A 86 7.33 -4.80 -19.70
N THR A 87 7.24 -4.85 -18.35
CA THR A 87 6.40 -3.93 -17.59
C THR A 87 7.16 -3.23 -16.47
N THR A 88 6.64 -2.10 -16.01
CA THR A 88 7.24 -1.39 -14.86
C THR A 88 6.96 -2.16 -13.57
N ARG A 89 7.83 -1.96 -12.55
CA ARG A 89 7.62 -2.51 -11.20
C ARG A 89 6.23 -2.15 -10.65
N GLN A 90 5.77 -0.92 -10.87
CA GLN A 90 4.44 -0.49 -10.45
C GLN A 90 3.33 -1.27 -11.16
N ALA A 91 3.41 -1.45 -12.47
CA ALA A 91 2.43 -2.22 -13.22
C ALA A 91 2.40 -3.69 -12.77
N HIS A 92 3.56 -4.28 -12.50
CA HIS A 92 3.65 -5.65 -12.00
C HIS A 92 2.95 -5.81 -10.63
N TYR A 93 3.32 -5.03 -9.61
CA TYR A 93 2.69 -5.12 -8.30
C TYR A 93 1.23 -4.65 -8.31
N GLY A 94 0.88 -3.69 -9.17
CA GLY A 94 -0.49 -3.29 -9.42
C GLY A 94 -1.35 -4.46 -9.93
N ALA A 95 -0.85 -5.24 -10.89
CA ALA A 95 -1.52 -6.43 -11.39
C ALA A 95 -1.65 -7.53 -10.31
N VAL A 96 -0.61 -7.74 -9.50
CA VAL A 96 -0.65 -8.68 -8.36
C VAL A 96 -1.76 -8.30 -7.37
N VAL A 97 -1.82 -7.03 -6.97
CA VAL A 97 -2.81 -6.54 -6.01
C VAL A 97 -4.22 -6.57 -6.60
N THR A 98 -4.38 -6.14 -7.84
CA THR A 98 -5.68 -6.18 -8.55
C THR A 98 -6.20 -7.61 -8.64
N SER A 99 -5.36 -8.57 -9.05
CA SER A 99 -5.73 -9.99 -9.09
C SER A 99 -6.16 -10.50 -7.73
N LEU A 100 -5.45 -10.12 -6.67
CA LEU A 100 -5.74 -10.53 -5.31
C LEU A 100 -7.07 -9.94 -4.82
N LEU A 101 -7.34 -8.65 -5.07
CA LEU A 101 -8.55 -7.96 -4.64
C LEU A 101 -9.80 -8.44 -5.38
N VAL A 102 -9.69 -8.71 -6.67
CA VAL A 102 -10.83 -9.08 -7.52
C VAL A 102 -11.13 -10.57 -7.42
N TYR A 103 -10.10 -11.41 -7.65
CA TYR A 103 -10.23 -12.84 -7.76
C TYR A 103 -9.83 -13.62 -6.51
N GLY A 104 -9.35 -12.94 -5.46
CA GLY A 104 -8.87 -13.57 -4.23
C GLY A 104 -7.58 -14.38 -4.39
N ASN A 105 -7.01 -14.38 -5.57
CA ASN A 105 -5.81 -15.12 -5.94
C ASN A 105 -4.93 -14.28 -6.86
N SER A 106 -3.62 -14.36 -6.67
CA SER A 106 -2.66 -13.85 -7.62
C SER A 106 -1.65 -14.92 -7.94
N TYR A 107 -1.36 -15.10 -9.22
CA TYR A 107 -0.42 -16.08 -9.74
C TYR A 107 0.67 -15.35 -10.50
N THR A 108 1.93 -15.60 -10.15
CA THR A 108 3.08 -15.03 -10.86
C THR A 108 3.97 -16.17 -11.35
N ARG A 109 4.14 -16.28 -12.66
CA ARG A 109 5.03 -17.24 -13.29
C ARG A 109 6.48 -16.80 -13.06
N VAL A 110 7.31 -17.74 -12.59
CA VAL A 110 8.71 -17.50 -12.30
C VAL A 110 9.56 -18.13 -13.40
N PHE A 111 10.31 -17.32 -14.12
CA PHE A 111 11.27 -17.79 -15.11
C PHE A 111 12.67 -17.74 -14.51
N ARG A 112 13.40 -18.84 -14.69
CA ARG A 112 14.77 -18.99 -14.18
C ARG A 112 15.73 -19.29 -15.33
N ASP A 113 16.98 -18.86 -15.18
CA ASP A 113 18.05 -19.22 -16.08
C ASP A 113 18.59 -20.63 -15.76
N LYS A 114 19.64 -21.06 -16.50
CA LYS A 114 20.29 -22.36 -16.30
C LYS A 114 21.01 -22.48 -14.95
N ALA A 115 21.36 -21.36 -14.32
CA ALA A 115 21.95 -21.33 -12.99
C ALA A 115 20.88 -21.39 -11.87
N GLY A 116 19.60 -21.32 -12.21
CA GLY A 116 18.49 -21.30 -11.27
C GLY A 116 18.12 -19.92 -10.76
N GLU A 117 18.79 -18.85 -11.25
CA GLU A 117 18.50 -17.48 -10.87
C GLU A 117 17.21 -16.98 -11.53
N VAL A 118 16.45 -16.16 -10.81
CA VAL A 118 15.21 -15.57 -11.31
C VAL A 118 15.53 -14.46 -12.31
N VAL A 119 15.05 -14.61 -13.54
CA VAL A 119 15.26 -13.66 -14.63
C VAL A 119 14.03 -12.87 -15.02
N ASN A 120 12.83 -13.44 -14.82
CA ASN A 120 11.57 -12.75 -15.13
C ASN A 120 10.42 -13.26 -14.29
N LEU A 121 9.47 -12.37 -13.97
CA LEU A 121 8.28 -12.63 -13.19
C LEU A 121 7.06 -12.09 -13.93
N VAL A 122 6.20 -12.96 -14.44
CA VAL A 122 5.02 -12.59 -15.23
C VAL A 122 3.75 -12.88 -14.44
N VAL A 123 2.91 -11.87 -14.22
CA VAL A 123 1.61 -12.04 -13.56
C VAL A 123 0.63 -12.69 -14.54
N LEU A 124 0.06 -13.83 -14.13
CA LEU A 124 -0.90 -14.59 -14.93
C LEU A 124 -2.33 -14.09 -14.67
N ASP A 125 -3.19 -14.20 -15.70
CA ASP A 125 -4.63 -13.98 -15.52
C ASP A 125 -5.18 -15.09 -14.60
N PRO A 126 -5.76 -14.76 -13.44
CA PRO A 126 -6.29 -15.75 -12.52
C PRO A 126 -7.39 -16.63 -13.10
N THR A 127 -8.08 -16.19 -14.15
CA THR A 127 -9.14 -16.95 -14.82
C THR A 127 -8.60 -18.08 -15.68
N THR A 128 -7.31 -18.04 -16.04
CA THR A 128 -6.63 -19.05 -16.88
C THR A 128 -5.90 -20.11 -16.05
N VAL A 129 -5.91 -20.01 -14.71
CA VAL A 129 -5.13 -20.89 -13.83
C VAL A 129 -6.04 -21.79 -13.01
N GLU A 130 -5.91 -23.10 -13.18
CA GLU A 130 -6.54 -24.10 -12.32
C GLU A 130 -5.52 -24.68 -11.33
N VAL A 131 -5.90 -24.74 -10.04
CA VAL A 131 -5.02 -25.25 -8.98
C VAL A 131 -5.46 -26.65 -8.57
N LYS A 132 -4.55 -27.63 -8.64
CA LYS A 132 -4.76 -29.01 -8.22
C LYS A 132 -3.70 -29.45 -7.22
N ARG A 133 -3.88 -30.62 -6.60
CA ARG A 133 -2.82 -31.30 -5.86
C ARG A 133 -2.24 -32.41 -6.71
N ASN A 134 -0.93 -32.60 -6.67
CA ASN A 134 -0.26 -33.75 -7.25
C ASN A 134 -0.36 -34.94 -6.31
N SER A 135 0.17 -36.10 -6.75
CA SER A 135 0.15 -37.37 -6.01
C SER A 135 0.81 -37.31 -4.62
N ILE A 136 1.72 -36.38 -4.40
CA ILE A 136 2.41 -36.15 -3.11
C ILE A 136 1.78 -35.03 -2.29
N GLY A 137 0.58 -34.53 -2.68
CA GLY A 137 -0.17 -33.53 -1.94
C GLY A 137 0.28 -32.07 -2.14
N ARG A 138 1.30 -31.79 -2.96
CA ARG A 138 1.74 -30.41 -3.27
C ARG A 138 0.85 -29.79 -4.33
N LYS A 139 0.73 -28.45 -4.30
CA LYS A 139 0.00 -27.69 -5.34
C LYS A 139 0.71 -27.84 -6.68
N MET A 140 -0.08 -27.96 -7.73
CA MET A 140 0.31 -27.84 -9.13
C MET A 140 -0.66 -26.90 -9.83
N PHE A 141 -0.19 -26.19 -10.83
CA PHE A 141 -0.95 -25.15 -11.54
C PHE A 141 -1.07 -25.54 -13.00
N ILE A 142 -2.31 -25.67 -13.47
CA ILE A 142 -2.62 -25.90 -14.89
C ILE A 142 -2.96 -24.54 -15.46
N VAL A 143 -2.13 -24.03 -16.36
CA VAL A 143 -2.27 -22.71 -16.98
C VAL A 143 -2.67 -22.90 -18.42
N THR A 144 -3.73 -22.21 -18.86
CA THR A 144 -4.17 -22.26 -20.25
C THR A 144 -3.06 -21.72 -21.16
N GLY A 145 -2.62 -22.52 -22.12
CA GLY A 145 -1.51 -22.19 -23.03
C GLY A 145 -0.15 -22.77 -22.63
N GLU A 146 -0.04 -23.41 -21.46
CA GLU A 146 1.14 -24.17 -21.07
C GLU A 146 0.94 -25.66 -21.34
N ASP A 147 1.93 -26.32 -21.95
CA ASP A 147 1.84 -27.75 -22.30
C ASP A 147 1.86 -28.68 -21.08
N LYS A 148 2.43 -28.22 -19.97
CA LYS A 148 2.61 -29.02 -18.76
C LYS A 148 2.16 -28.27 -17.52
N PRO A 149 1.62 -28.99 -16.52
CA PRO A 149 1.33 -28.39 -15.23
C PRO A 149 2.60 -27.84 -14.58
N LEU A 150 2.50 -26.63 -14.04
CA LEU A 150 3.59 -25.94 -13.36
C LEU A 150 3.64 -26.33 -11.88
N SER A 151 4.84 -26.43 -11.35
CA SER A 151 5.09 -26.71 -9.92
C SER A 151 4.94 -25.45 -9.06
N SER A 152 4.91 -25.65 -7.74
CA SER A 152 4.93 -24.54 -6.77
C SER A 152 6.26 -23.75 -6.72
N ASP A 153 7.31 -24.23 -7.38
CA ASP A 153 8.58 -23.53 -7.49
C ASP A 153 8.62 -22.62 -8.75
N GLU A 154 7.70 -22.87 -9.69
CA GLU A 154 7.54 -22.14 -10.93
C GLU A 154 6.42 -21.10 -10.89
N VAL A 155 5.55 -21.13 -9.87
CA VAL A 155 4.44 -20.19 -9.71
C VAL A 155 4.39 -19.70 -8.27
N ILE A 156 4.47 -18.37 -8.09
CA ILE A 156 4.12 -17.74 -6.82
C ILE A 156 2.59 -17.65 -6.78
N HIS A 157 1.99 -18.28 -5.80
CA HIS A 157 0.56 -18.21 -5.54
C HIS A 157 0.29 -17.47 -4.23
N ILE A 158 -0.38 -16.34 -4.32
CA ILE A 158 -0.81 -15.56 -3.18
C ILE A 158 -2.33 -15.68 -3.03
N LEU A 159 -2.76 -15.95 -1.80
CA LEU A 159 -4.17 -16.10 -1.44
C LEU A 159 -4.62 -14.89 -0.63
N ASP A 160 -5.81 -14.37 -0.92
CA ASP A 160 -6.44 -13.38 -0.03
C ASP A 160 -7.09 -14.10 1.15
N LEU A 161 -8.40 -14.16 1.21
CA LEU A 161 -9.14 -14.95 2.20
C LEU A 161 -9.34 -16.35 1.64
N ALA A 162 -8.87 -17.37 2.34
CA ALA A 162 -9.07 -18.77 1.94
C ALA A 162 -10.00 -19.47 2.93
N GLU A 163 -10.95 -20.24 2.42
CA GLU A 163 -11.75 -21.14 3.25
C GLU A 163 -10.91 -22.35 3.68
N PRO A 164 -11.10 -22.90 4.89
CA PRO A 164 -10.37 -24.08 5.33
C PRO A 164 -10.47 -25.23 4.33
N GLY A 165 -9.34 -25.81 3.94
CA GLY A 165 -9.26 -26.90 2.96
C GLY A 165 -9.31 -26.47 1.49
N SER A 166 -9.62 -25.21 1.18
CA SER A 166 -9.57 -24.68 -0.19
C SER A 166 -8.12 -24.54 -0.68
N LEU A 167 -7.91 -24.80 -1.97
CA LEU A 167 -6.63 -24.56 -2.64
C LEU A 167 -6.49 -23.11 -3.14
N THR A 168 -7.62 -22.41 -3.25
CA THR A 168 -7.74 -21.08 -3.81
C THR A 168 -8.38 -20.12 -2.80
N GLY A 169 -8.09 -18.84 -2.92
CA GLY A 169 -8.72 -17.79 -2.15
C GLY A 169 -10.11 -17.45 -2.70
N VAL A 170 -10.92 -16.84 -1.86
CA VAL A 170 -12.29 -16.43 -2.18
C VAL A 170 -12.27 -15.15 -2.99
N ALA A 171 -12.87 -15.16 -4.18
CA ALA A 171 -13.02 -13.97 -5.01
C ALA A 171 -13.98 -12.97 -4.35
N ARG A 172 -13.54 -11.72 -4.16
CA ARG A 172 -14.40 -10.67 -3.60
C ARG A 172 -15.59 -10.38 -4.51
N VAL A 173 -15.39 -10.37 -5.83
CA VAL A 173 -16.48 -10.18 -6.79
C VAL A 173 -17.60 -11.22 -6.57
N THR A 174 -17.26 -12.46 -6.29
CA THR A 174 -18.26 -13.49 -5.99
C THR A 174 -19.06 -13.21 -4.73
N LYS A 175 -18.40 -12.73 -3.67
CA LYS A 175 -19.07 -12.40 -2.40
C LYS A 175 -19.86 -11.11 -2.47
N LEU A 176 -19.46 -10.18 -3.32
CA LEU A 176 -20.11 -8.88 -3.52
C LEU A 176 -21.08 -8.87 -4.70
N LYS A 177 -21.33 -10.00 -5.35
CA LYS A 177 -22.11 -10.06 -6.61
C LYS A 177 -23.46 -9.34 -6.51
N ASP A 178 -24.20 -9.51 -5.44
CA ASP A 178 -25.52 -8.90 -5.29
C ASP A 178 -25.44 -7.38 -5.06
N ALA A 179 -24.50 -6.90 -4.26
CA ALA A 179 -24.23 -5.47 -4.08
C ALA A 179 -23.79 -4.80 -5.39
N LEU A 180 -22.90 -5.48 -6.16
CA LEU A 180 -22.48 -5.03 -7.48
C LEU A 180 -23.65 -5.06 -8.48
N GLY A 181 -24.50 -6.09 -8.42
CA GLY A 181 -25.72 -6.20 -9.24
C GLY A 181 -26.69 -5.06 -8.99
N VAL A 182 -26.93 -4.72 -7.73
CA VAL A 182 -27.78 -3.55 -7.35
C VAL A 182 -27.15 -2.25 -7.84
N ALA A 183 -25.83 -2.05 -7.65
CA ALA A 183 -25.15 -0.85 -8.13
C ALA A 183 -25.24 -0.71 -9.67
N THR A 184 -25.09 -1.80 -10.41
CA THR A 184 -25.26 -1.85 -11.87
C THR A 184 -26.69 -1.52 -12.28
N ALA A 185 -27.69 -2.11 -11.61
CA ALA A 185 -29.10 -1.85 -11.88
C ALA A 185 -29.46 -0.38 -11.61
N LEU A 186 -28.96 0.22 -10.53
CA LEU A 186 -29.15 1.64 -10.21
C LEU A 186 -28.51 2.53 -11.28
N GLN A 187 -27.33 2.19 -11.76
CA GLN A 187 -26.65 2.93 -12.83
C GLN A 187 -27.43 2.84 -14.16
N ALA A 188 -27.90 1.64 -14.50
CA ALA A 188 -28.72 1.42 -15.70
C ALA A 188 -30.06 2.15 -15.62
N TYR A 189 -30.69 2.14 -14.42
CA TYR A 189 -31.92 2.90 -14.17
C TYR A 189 -31.68 4.40 -14.36
N ALA A 190 -30.64 4.96 -13.76
CA ALA A 190 -30.28 6.36 -13.93
C ALA A 190 -30.04 6.74 -15.39
N ALA A 191 -29.29 5.92 -16.11
CA ALA A 191 -28.99 6.15 -17.52
C ALA A 191 -30.26 6.16 -18.38
N ARG A 192 -31.19 5.24 -18.13
CA ARG A 192 -32.50 5.21 -18.83
C ARG A 192 -33.36 6.40 -18.44
N PHE A 193 -33.46 6.72 -17.15
CA PHE A 193 -34.25 7.83 -16.65
C PHE A 193 -33.81 9.16 -17.29
N PHE A 194 -32.51 9.48 -17.24
CA PHE A 194 -31.99 10.69 -17.85
C PHE A 194 -31.96 10.61 -19.36
N GLY A 195 -31.62 9.45 -19.95
CA GLY A 195 -31.55 9.24 -21.40
C GLY A 195 -32.91 9.34 -22.09
N GLN A 196 -33.98 8.94 -21.40
CA GLN A 196 -35.37 9.05 -21.89
C GLN A 196 -36.01 10.39 -21.56
N GLY A 197 -35.29 11.29 -20.88
CA GLY A 197 -35.75 12.65 -20.59
C GLY A 197 -36.60 12.76 -19.34
N ALA A 198 -36.41 11.88 -18.35
CA ALA A 198 -37.16 11.84 -17.11
C ALA A 198 -38.70 11.77 -17.31
N THR A 199 -39.12 11.35 -18.50
CA THR A 199 -40.54 11.11 -18.78
C THR A 199 -41.01 9.92 -17.94
N THR A 200 -41.86 10.22 -17.02
CA THR A 200 -42.52 9.20 -16.20
C THR A 200 -43.33 8.26 -17.10
N GLN A 201 -43.25 6.96 -16.83
CA GLN A 201 -44.16 6.01 -17.46
C GLN A 201 -45.61 6.44 -17.13
N GLY A 202 -46.42 6.55 -18.13
CA GLY A 202 -47.81 6.94 -17.97
C GLY A 202 -48.71 6.22 -18.95
N VAL A 203 -49.98 6.25 -18.67
CA VAL A 203 -51.01 5.73 -19.56
C VAL A 203 -51.68 6.90 -20.21
N ILE A 204 -51.85 6.84 -21.54
CA ILE A 204 -52.72 7.78 -22.26
C ILE A 204 -54.13 7.18 -22.24
N GLU A 205 -55.03 7.77 -21.45
CA GLU A 205 -56.42 7.40 -21.45
C GLU A 205 -57.16 8.14 -22.56
N PHE A 206 -57.92 7.40 -23.34
CA PHE A 206 -58.79 7.95 -24.42
C PHE A 206 -60.23 7.59 -24.19
N PRO A 207 -61.18 8.52 -24.27
CA PRO A 207 -62.58 8.31 -23.90
C PRO A 207 -63.39 7.42 -24.84
N GLY A 208 -62.79 6.84 -25.86
CA GLY A 208 -63.40 5.95 -26.84
C GLY A 208 -62.59 4.72 -27.14
N ALA A 209 -63.16 3.75 -27.88
CA ALA A 209 -62.38 2.59 -28.35
C ALA A 209 -61.43 3.01 -29.48
N LEU A 210 -60.14 2.70 -29.28
CA LEU A 210 -59.11 2.89 -30.30
C LEU A 210 -58.84 1.56 -31.02
N THR A 211 -58.64 1.60 -32.34
CA THR A 211 -58.06 0.45 -33.03
C THR A 211 -56.59 0.30 -32.63
N ALA A 212 -56.01 -0.91 -32.78
CA ALA A 212 -54.63 -1.15 -32.48
C ALA A 212 -53.63 -0.22 -33.24
N GLU A 213 -53.96 0.13 -34.45
CA GLU A 213 -53.18 1.06 -35.29
C GLU A 213 -53.23 2.51 -34.75
N GLN A 214 -54.45 2.98 -34.37
CA GLN A 214 -54.64 4.30 -33.75
C GLN A 214 -53.94 4.43 -32.44
N ALA A 215 -54.01 3.40 -31.58
CA ALA A 215 -53.27 3.35 -30.29
C ALA A 215 -51.73 3.43 -30.51
N LYS A 216 -51.23 2.66 -31.47
CA LYS A 216 -49.80 2.69 -31.84
C LYS A 216 -49.37 4.07 -32.34
N ASN A 217 -50.11 4.66 -33.28
CA ASN A 217 -49.80 5.99 -33.83
C ASN A 217 -49.84 7.09 -32.76
N LEU A 218 -50.72 6.98 -31.74
CA LEU A 218 -50.79 7.91 -30.62
C LEU A 218 -49.54 7.80 -29.72
N VAL A 219 -49.13 6.56 -29.40
CA VAL A 219 -47.93 6.32 -28.61
C VAL A 219 -46.66 6.74 -29.35
N ASP A 220 -46.53 6.35 -30.64
CA ASP A 220 -45.36 6.68 -31.47
C ASP A 220 -45.26 8.21 -31.63
N GLY A 221 -46.36 8.91 -31.85
CA GLY A 221 -46.42 10.37 -31.95
C GLY A 221 -46.04 11.08 -30.66
N PHE A 222 -46.47 10.54 -29.52
CA PHE A 222 -46.12 11.05 -28.18
C PHE A 222 -44.65 10.83 -27.92
N ASP A 223 -44.11 9.60 -28.14
CA ASP A 223 -42.71 9.25 -27.97
C ASP A 223 -41.77 10.07 -28.85
N ALA A 224 -42.11 10.26 -30.11
CA ALA A 224 -41.32 11.06 -31.07
C ALA A 224 -41.09 12.51 -30.60
N ARG A 225 -42.08 13.07 -29.83
CA ARG A 225 -42.03 14.44 -29.32
C ARG A 225 -41.36 14.56 -27.93
N HIS A 226 -41.50 13.55 -27.09
CA HIS A 226 -41.17 13.64 -25.64
C HIS A 226 -40.00 12.73 -25.24
N ARG A 227 -39.72 11.67 -26.02
CA ARG A 227 -38.64 10.73 -25.70
C ARG A 227 -37.27 11.29 -26.03
N GLY A 228 -36.36 11.24 -25.06
CA GLY A 228 -34.96 11.67 -25.18
C GLY A 228 -34.63 12.95 -24.43
N TRP A 229 -33.44 13.02 -23.85
CA TRP A 229 -32.97 14.08 -22.95
C TRP A 229 -33.06 15.50 -23.56
N ARG A 230 -33.00 15.65 -24.91
CA ARG A 230 -33.13 16.92 -25.60
C ARG A 230 -34.58 17.38 -25.78
N LYS A 231 -35.57 16.51 -25.52
CA LYS A 231 -36.97 16.75 -25.81
C LYS A 231 -37.85 16.72 -24.51
N SER A 232 -37.26 16.42 -23.35
CA SER A 232 -37.96 16.16 -22.09
C SER A 232 -38.79 17.31 -21.55
N HIS A 233 -38.55 18.54 -21.99
CA HIS A 233 -39.29 19.72 -21.49
C HIS A 233 -40.21 20.35 -22.57
N LYS A 234 -40.51 19.62 -23.66
CA LYS A 234 -41.41 20.14 -24.70
C LYS A 234 -42.88 19.92 -24.29
N THR A 235 -43.65 20.96 -24.43
CA THR A 235 -45.12 20.89 -24.18
C THR A 235 -45.76 19.98 -25.23
N GLY A 236 -46.50 18.96 -24.75
CA GLY A 236 -47.30 18.07 -25.56
C GLY A 236 -48.76 18.53 -25.65
N VAL A 237 -49.36 18.42 -26.80
CA VAL A 237 -50.82 18.64 -26.97
C VAL A 237 -51.47 17.29 -27.21
N LEU A 238 -52.39 16.91 -26.38
CA LEU A 238 -53.27 15.75 -26.56
C LEU A 238 -54.59 16.25 -27.12
N SER A 239 -55.16 15.61 -28.14
CA SER A 239 -56.42 15.99 -28.75
C SER A 239 -57.44 14.86 -28.55
N GLY A 240 -58.74 15.17 -28.81
CA GLY A 240 -59.81 14.18 -28.78
C GLY A 240 -60.16 13.68 -27.36
N GLY A 241 -59.89 14.47 -26.33
CA GLY A 241 -60.21 14.11 -24.93
C GLY A 241 -59.21 13.16 -24.31
N ALA A 242 -58.07 12.86 -24.94
CA ALA A 242 -56.99 12.04 -24.39
C ALA A 242 -56.37 12.71 -23.15
N GLN A 243 -56.21 11.96 -22.09
CA GLN A 243 -55.53 12.40 -20.84
C GLN A 243 -54.28 11.58 -20.58
N TYR A 244 -53.20 12.25 -20.20
CA TYR A 244 -52.01 11.58 -19.74
C TYR A 244 -52.03 11.43 -18.23
N LYS A 245 -52.04 10.19 -17.75
CA LYS A 245 -51.89 9.89 -16.31
C LYS A 245 -50.54 9.25 -16.06
N SER A 246 -49.73 9.89 -15.27
CA SER A 246 -48.48 9.29 -14.79
C SER A 246 -48.80 8.13 -13.86
N THR A 247 -48.25 6.94 -14.18
CA THR A 247 -48.37 5.72 -13.36
C THR A 247 -47.12 5.52 -12.50
N SER A 248 -46.09 6.35 -12.70
CA SER A 248 -44.88 6.26 -11.91
C SER A 248 -45.12 6.75 -10.47
N VAL A 249 -44.72 5.96 -9.51
CA VAL A 249 -44.51 6.45 -8.15
C VAL A 249 -43.49 7.57 -8.24
N PRO A 250 -43.76 8.77 -7.65
CA PRO A 250 -42.72 9.81 -7.59
C PRO A 250 -41.50 9.21 -6.93
N ASN A 251 -40.44 9.00 -7.70
CA ASN A 251 -39.17 8.54 -7.15
C ASN A 251 -38.64 9.74 -6.39
N ASP A 252 -38.66 9.67 -5.07
CA ASP A 252 -38.05 10.72 -4.26
C ASP A 252 -36.58 10.81 -4.67
N GLN A 253 -36.22 11.90 -5.31
CA GLN A 253 -34.88 12.13 -5.82
C GLN A 253 -33.85 11.99 -4.71
N ALA A 254 -34.23 12.31 -3.48
CA ALA A 254 -33.41 12.13 -2.30
C ALA A 254 -33.13 10.64 -2.03
N GLN A 255 -34.13 9.75 -2.12
CA GLN A 255 -33.94 8.31 -1.89
C GLN A 255 -33.05 7.66 -2.95
N PHE A 256 -33.13 8.14 -4.19
CA PHE A 256 -32.26 7.64 -5.26
C PHE A 256 -30.80 8.05 -5.02
N LEU A 257 -30.55 9.29 -4.63
CA LEU A 257 -29.21 9.78 -4.29
C LEU A 257 -28.64 9.04 -3.07
N ASP A 258 -29.46 8.80 -2.05
CA ASP A 258 -29.08 8.04 -0.86
C ASP A 258 -28.74 6.59 -1.20
N SER A 259 -29.49 5.95 -2.11
CA SER A 259 -29.19 4.59 -2.57
C SER A 259 -27.84 4.51 -3.30
N ARG A 260 -27.53 5.51 -4.13
CA ARG A 260 -26.21 5.58 -4.80
C ARG A 260 -25.08 5.80 -3.80
N ARG A 261 -25.29 6.67 -2.81
CA ARG A 261 -24.31 6.90 -1.73
C ARG A 261 -24.11 5.63 -0.92
N PHE A 262 -25.17 4.93 -0.56
CA PHE A 262 -25.09 3.65 0.15
C PHE A 262 -24.29 2.60 -0.63
N ALA A 263 -24.44 2.50 -1.94
CA ALA A 263 -23.64 1.60 -2.76
C ALA A 263 -22.13 1.91 -2.67
N VAL A 264 -21.75 3.19 -2.61
CA VAL A 264 -20.34 3.58 -2.40
C VAL A 264 -19.87 3.19 -0.98
N GLU A 265 -20.71 3.40 0.02
CA GLU A 265 -20.43 3.03 1.42
C GLU A 265 -20.29 1.52 1.60
N GLU A 266 -21.07 0.71 0.87
CA GLU A 266 -20.91 -0.76 0.84
C GLU A 266 -19.58 -1.17 0.24
N MET A 267 -19.17 -0.56 -0.87
CA MET A 267 -17.86 -0.84 -1.48
C MET A 267 -16.72 -0.42 -0.54
N ALA A 268 -16.80 0.77 0.07
CA ALA A 268 -15.82 1.22 1.04
C ALA A 268 -15.66 0.23 2.21
N ARG A 269 -16.77 -0.29 2.73
CA ARG A 269 -16.80 -1.32 3.78
C ARG A 269 -16.20 -2.65 3.32
N ALA A 270 -16.55 -3.09 2.12
CA ALA A 270 -16.07 -4.36 1.55
C ALA A 270 -14.55 -4.37 1.34
N PHE A 271 -13.96 -3.23 1.03
CA PHE A 271 -12.51 -3.06 0.86
C PHE A 271 -11.81 -2.47 2.08
N ASN A 272 -12.56 -2.21 3.17
CA ASN A 272 -12.05 -1.60 4.39
C ASN A 272 -11.32 -0.27 4.13
N ILE A 273 -11.95 0.58 3.31
CA ILE A 273 -11.45 1.91 2.93
C ILE A 273 -12.23 2.98 3.70
N PRO A 274 -11.58 3.96 4.33
CA PRO A 274 -12.27 5.10 4.93
C PRO A 274 -13.08 5.90 3.90
N LEU A 275 -14.32 6.30 4.27
CA LEU A 275 -15.25 6.92 3.33
C LEU A 275 -14.73 8.21 2.69
N HIS A 276 -13.95 9.01 3.41
CA HIS A 276 -13.36 10.24 2.86
C HIS A 276 -12.40 9.95 1.68
N MET A 277 -11.73 8.79 1.66
CA MET A 277 -10.88 8.36 0.53
C MET A 277 -11.69 7.90 -0.69
N MET A 278 -12.98 7.59 -0.49
CA MET A 278 -13.92 7.28 -1.58
C MET A 278 -14.70 8.51 -2.07
N GLY A 279 -14.28 9.73 -1.69
CA GLY A 279 -14.89 10.97 -2.11
C GLY A 279 -16.21 11.32 -1.41
N ILE A 280 -16.55 10.61 -0.33
CA ILE A 280 -17.72 10.96 0.50
C ILE A 280 -17.22 11.86 1.65
N PRO A 281 -17.61 13.16 1.66
CA PRO A 281 -17.23 14.04 2.74
C PRO A 281 -17.85 13.55 4.06
N GLY A 282 -17.00 13.36 5.07
CA GLY A 282 -17.43 13.06 6.44
C GLY A 282 -17.39 14.33 7.30
N THR A 283 -18.06 14.31 8.44
CA THR A 283 -17.99 15.34 9.49
C THR A 283 -16.73 15.20 10.37
N ALA A 284 -15.74 14.45 9.90
CA ALA A 284 -14.55 14.11 10.67
C ALA A 284 -13.62 15.32 10.83
N SER A 285 -13.08 15.52 12.06
CA SER A 285 -12.04 16.50 12.34
C SER A 285 -10.70 16.07 11.69
N TYR A 286 -9.75 16.99 11.56
CA TYR A 286 -8.40 16.69 11.04
C TYR A 286 -7.72 15.52 11.76
N ALA A 287 -7.79 15.49 13.09
CA ALA A 287 -7.24 14.39 13.89
C ALA A 287 -7.90 13.03 13.56
N SER A 288 -9.21 13.02 13.28
CA SER A 288 -9.93 11.82 12.89
C SER A 288 -9.53 11.33 11.49
N VAL A 289 -9.21 12.24 10.56
CA VAL A 289 -8.74 11.90 9.21
C VAL A 289 -7.36 11.24 9.28
N GLU A 290 -6.44 11.78 10.06
CA GLU A 290 -5.11 11.20 10.26
C GLU A 290 -5.20 9.80 10.88
N GLN A 291 -6.03 9.63 11.90
CA GLN A 291 -6.27 8.33 12.51
C GLN A 291 -6.88 7.31 11.53
N ASN A 292 -7.83 7.74 10.69
CA ASN A 292 -8.41 6.90 9.65
C ASN A 292 -7.36 6.49 8.59
N ASN A 293 -6.44 7.38 8.24
CA ASN A 293 -5.32 7.06 7.34
C ASN A 293 -4.40 6.00 7.94
N LEU A 294 -4.07 6.12 9.23
CA LEU A 294 -3.28 5.11 9.94
C LEU A 294 -4.00 3.75 10.02
N GLN A 295 -5.32 3.76 10.24
CA GLN A 295 -6.15 2.56 10.22
C GLN A 295 -6.16 1.90 8.85
N PHE A 296 -6.29 2.68 7.76
CA PHE A 296 -6.23 2.17 6.39
C PHE A 296 -4.89 1.49 6.10
N ILE A 297 -3.78 2.11 6.50
CA ILE A 297 -2.45 1.52 6.36
C ILE A 297 -2.35 0.20 7.16
N SER A 298 -2.75 0.22 8.43
CA SER A 298 -2.57 -0.90 9.34
C SER A 298 -3.49 -2.09 9.05
N HIS A 299 -4.74 -1.84 8.67
CA HIS A 299 -5.75 -2.88 8.54
C HIS A 299 -6.04 -3.27 7.09
N THR A 300 -5.75 -2.42 6.12
CA THR A 300 -6.03 -2.71 4.70
C THR A 300 -4.75 -3.00 3.92
N LEU A 301 -3.78 -2.09 3.95
CA LEU A 301 -2.58 -2.22 3.12
C LEU A 301 -1.59 -3.23 3.68
N ARG A 302 -1.29 -3.15 4.97
CA ARG A 302 -0.28 -3.99 5.62
C ARG A 302 -0.52 -5.50 5.47
N PRO A 303 -1.74 -6.04 5.69
CA PRO A 303 -1.99 -7.47 5.51
C PRO A 303 -1.75 -7.95 4.07
N ILE A 304 -2.07 -7.13 3.07
CA ILE A 304 -1.84 -7.44 1.67
C ILE A 304 -0.33 -7.45 1.38
N LEU A 305 0.38 -6.43 1.86
CA LEU A 305 1.82 -6.32 1.68
C LEU A 305 2.59 -7.46 2.35
N GLU A 306 2.22 -7.86 3.57
CA GLU A 306 2.84 -8.98 4.26
C GLU A 306 2.70 -10.31 3.48
N LYS A 307 1.55 -10.53 2.82
CA LYS A 307 1.36 -11.69 1.93
C LYS A 307 2.29 -11.64 0.72
N ILE A 308 2.42 -10.48 0.11
CA ILE A 308 3.31 -10.28 -1.05
C ILE A 308 4.77 -10.44 -0.61
N GLU A 309 5.20 -9.76 0.44
CA GLU A 309 6.55 -9.83 1.00
C GLU A 309 6.96 -11.28 1.31
N TRP A 310 6.10 -12.02 1.99
CA TRP A 310 6.36 -13.41 2.34
C TRP A 310 6.48 -14.31 1.11
N SER A 311 5.61 -14.11 0.12
CA SER A 311 5.57 -14.93 -1.09
C SER A 311 6.76 -14.70 -2.00
N TYR A 312 7.13 -13.43 -2.21
CA TYR A 312 8.28 -13.05 -3.03
C TYR A 312 9.62 -13.28 -2.33
N SER A 313 9.67 -13.23 -1.00
CA SER A 313 10.89 -13.57 -0.24
C SER A 313 11.38 -14.98 -0.51
N LYS A 314 10.52 -15.91 -0.89
CA LYS A 314 10.88 -17.28 -1.28
C LYS A 314 11.75 -17.37 -2.54
N LEU A 315 11.80 -16.31 -3.34
CA LEU A 315 12.67 -16.23 -4.51
C LEU A 315 14.13 -15.97 -4.16
N LEU A 316 14.39 -15.50 -2.94
CA LEU A 316 15.75 -15.26 -2.47
C LEU A 316 16.44 -16.58 -2.11
N PRO A 317 17.73 -16.72 -2.43
CA PRO A 317 18.45 -18.00 -2.27
C PRO A 317 18.65 -18.42 -0.80
N THR A 318 18.53 -17.48 0.13
CA THR A 318 18.78 -17.71 1.55
C THR A 318 17.52 -17.49 2.38
N PRO A 319 17.12 -18.42 3.26
CA PRO A 319 15.92 -18.27 4.10
C PRO A 319 15.98 -17.09 5.07
N ALA A 320 17.19 -16.59 5.39
CA ALA A 320 17.37 -15.40 6.22
C ALA A 320 17.14 -14.09 5.46
N ALA A 321 17.07 -14.15 4.11
CA ALA A 321 16.82 -12.99 3.27
C ALA A 321 15.31 -12.83 3.02
N PHE A 322 14.87 -11.58 2.93
CA PHE A 322 13.46 -11.22 2.72
C PHE A 322 13.35 -9.89 1.99
N ILE A 323 12.23 -9.70 1.30
CA ILE A 323 11.88 -8.38 0.76
C ILE A 323 10.98 -7.63 1.74
N LYS A 324 11.05 -6.30 1.70
CA LYS A 324 10.23 -5.42 2.52
C LYS A 324 9.83 -4.17 1.77
N PHE A 325 8.55 -3.83 1.83
CA PHE A 325 8.06 -2.55 1.35
C PHE A 325 8.24 -1.47 2.43
N ASN A 326 8.58 -0.27 2.00
CA ASN A 326 8.79 0.85 2.92
C ASN A 326 7.50 1.64 3.11
N PHE A 327 6.81 1.40 4.22
CA PHE A 327 5.59 2.13 4.60
C PHE A 327 5.84 3.59 5.00
N ASN A 328 7.07 3.94 5.38
CA ASN A 328 7.37 5.30 5.83
C ASN A 328 7.06 6.34 4.75
N ALA A 329 7.04 5.92 3.47
CA ALA A 329 6.62 6.78 2.37
C ALA A 329 5.15 7.22 2.47
N LEU A 330 4.26 6.37 3.03
CA LEU A 330 2.84 6.69 3.23
C LEU A 330 2.57 7.46 4.53
N LEU A 331 3.41 7.24 5.53
CA LEU A 331 3.32 7.89 6.83
C LEU A 331 3.97 9.29 6.83
N ARG A 332 4.56 9.69 5.71
CA ARG A 332 5.14 11.01 5.54
C ARG A 332 4.03 12.06 5.58
N GLY A 333 3.77 12.57 6.78
CA GLY A 333 2.96 13.76 7.00
C GLY A 333 3.47 14.98 6.24
N ASP A 334 2.96 16.15 6.55
CA ASP A 334 3.49 17.39 6.00
C ASP A 334 4.99 17.56 6.29
N LEU A 335 5.63 18.47 5.60
CA LEU A 335 7.06 18.74 5.75
C LEU A 335 7.44 19.05 7.21
N GLN A 336 6.58 19.78 7.93
CA GLN A 336 6.80 20.17 9.30
C GLN A 336 6.81 18.97 10.26
N SER A 337 5.84 18.05 10.13
CA SER A 337 5.77 16.82 10.93
C SER A 337 6.98 15.92 10.68
N ARG A 338 7.43 15.81 9.42
CA ARG A 338 8.64 15.06 9.07
C ARG A 338 9.89 15.66 9.72
N MET A 339 10.11 16.97 9.55
CA MET A 339 11.28 17.65 10.11
C MET A 339 11.29 17.57 11.63
N THR A 340 10.13 17.64 12.28
CA THR A 340 10.00 17.44 13.73
C THR A 340 10.40 16.01 14.13
N SER A 341 9.93 15.00 13.41
CA SER A 341 10.28 13.59 13.65
C SER A 341 11.78 13.34 13.44
N TYR A 342 12.37 13.92 12.40
CA TYR A 342 13.82 13.84 12.16
C TYR A 342 14.63 14.54 13.25
N SER A 343 14.19 15.71 13.70
CA SER A 343 14.83 16.40 14.82
C SER A 343 14.83 15.54 16.08
N ILE A 344 13.69 14.94 16.42
CA ILE A 344 13.58 14.01 17.56
C ILE A 344 14.50 12.81 17.39
N GLY A 345 14.50 12.19 16.20
CA GLY A 345 15.32 11.01 15.89
C GLY A 345 16.82 11.29 15.95
N THR A 346 17.26 12.43 15.45
CA THR A 346 18.68 12.86 15.53
C THR A 346 19.09 13.26 16.93
N GLN A 347 18.23 13.93 17.69
CA GLN A 347 18.47 14.26 19.10
C GLN A 347 18.52 13.03 20.00
N ALA A 348 17.70 12.02 19.72
CA ALA A 348 17.70 10.76 20.44
C ALA A 348 18.89 9.84 20.06
N GLY A 349 19.70 10.22 19.08
CA GLY A 349 20.81 9.39 18.59
C GLY A 349 20.39 8.14 17.81
N VAL A 350 19.13 8.06 17.40
CA VAL A 350 18.57 6.93 16.61
C VAL A 350 18.87 7.11 15.14
N MET A 351 19.03 8.35 14.67
CA MET A 351 19.26 8.71 13.27
C MET A 351 20.49 9.61 13.14
N SER A 352 21.30 9.36 12.12
CA SER A 352 22.35 10.27 11.70
C SER A 352 21.83 11.35 10.74
N VAL A 353 22.60 12.40 10.50
CA VAL A 353 22.27 13.44 9.50
C VAL A 353 22.17 12.82 8.10
N ASN A 354 23.06 11.88 7.74
CA ASN A 354 23.02 11.21 6.45
C ASN A 354 21.83 10.23 6.32
N ASP A 355 21.33 9.66 7.42
CA ASP A 355 20.10 8.88 7.38
C ASP A 355 18.90 9.76 6.99
N VAL A 356 18.79 10.93 7.60
CA VAL A 356 17.75 11.92 7.26
C VAL A 356 17.88 12.38 5.81
N ARG A 357 19.10 12.70 5.37
CA ARG A 357 19.36 13.11 3.98
C ARG A 357 18.99 12.03 2.98
N ARG A 358 19.30 10.76 3.27
CA ARG A 358 18.88 9.60 2.44
C ARG A 358 17.35 9.44 2.38
N LEU A 359 16.66 9.73 3.49
CA LEU A 359 15.19 9.70 3.51
C LEU A 359 14.56 10.80 2.64
N GLU A 360 15.23 11.95 2.48
CA GLU A 360 14.76 13.06 1.65
C GLU A 360 15.43 13.10 0.26
N ASP A 361 16.08 11.99 -0.16
CA ASP A 361 16.77 11.86 -1.45
C ASP A 361 17.85 12.93 -1.69
N LEU A 362 18.54 13.32 -0.62
CA LEU A 362 19.63 14.30 -0.66
C LEU A 362 20.98 13.59 -0.60
N SER A 363 21.98 14.14 -1.29
CA SER A 363 23.35 13.62 -1.26
C SER A 363 23.93 13.64 0.16
N PRO A 364 24.69 12.61 0.59
CA PRO A 364 25.31 12.58 1.90
C PRO A 364 26.33 13.73 2.08
N VAL A 365 26.56 14.14 3.32
CA VAL A 365 27.59 15.12 3.68
C VAL A 365 28.71 14.44 4.45
N ALA A 366 29.90 15.00 4.39
CA ALA A 366 31.05 14.52 5.17
C ALA A 366 30.70 14.57 6.68
N ASP A 367 31.14 13.54 7.41
CA ASP A 367 30.88 13.36 8.85
C ASP A 367 29.40 13.28 9.25
N GLY A 368 28.48 13.16 8.27
CA GLY A 368 27.05 13.10 8.51
C GLY A 368 26.54 11.76 9.02
N ASP A 369 27.36 10.70 9.07
CA ASP A 369 27.00 9.36 9.58
C ASP A 369 27.18 9.21 11.09
N GLN A 370 27.65 10.28 11.76
CA GLN A 370 27.81 10.28 13.22
C GLN A 370 26.48 10.39 13.93
N TYR A 371 26.26 9.49 14.89
CA TYR A 371 25.12 9.58 15.79
C TYR A 371 25.43 10.54 16.95
N ARG A 372 24.58 11.51 17.17
CA ARG A 372 24.75 12.54 18.20
C ARG A 372 23.70 12.34 19.28
N VAL A 373 24.11 12.36 20.52
CA VAL A 373 23.21 12.37 21.68
C VAL A 373 23.47 13.60 22.53
N PRO A 374 22.46 14.17 23.19
CA PRO A 374 22.65 15.25 24.15
C PRO A 374 23.64 14.82 25.25
N LEU A 375 24.52 15.71 25.67
CA LEU A 375 25.50 15.45 26.74
C LEU A 375 24.86 14.94 28.04
N ALA A 376 23.62 15.33 28.31
CA ALA A 376 22.86 14.85 29.46
C ALA A 376 22.50 13.35 29.40
N ASN A 377 22.54 12.73 28.23
CA ASN A 377 22.17 11.32 28.00
C ASN A 377 23.39 10.41 27.78
N ILE A 378 24.60 10.90 28.05
CA ILE A 378 25.82 10.09 27.92
C ILE A 378 25.82 9.04 29.03
N ALA A 379 26.03 7.78 28.67
CA ALA A 379 26.10 6.68 29.64
C ALA A 379 27.20 6.93 30.67
N LEU A 380 26.95 6.54 31.93
CA LEU A 380 27.90 6.67 33.07
C LEU A 380 29.29 6.08 32.79
N THR A 381 29.41 5.13 31.89
CA THR A 381 30.71 4.58 31.41
C THR A 381 31.55 5.58 30.63
N GLN A 382 30.96 6.61 30.03
CA GLN A 382 31.71 7.69 29.37
C GLN A 382 32.04 8.84 30.30
N THR A 383 31.46 8.86 31.51
CA THR A 383 31.84 9.81 32.57
C THR A 383 33.30 9.64 32.97
N ALA A 384 33.89 8.44 32.81
CA ALA A 384 35.28 8.19 33.13
C ALA A 384 36.24 9.06 32.27
N ILE A 385 35.94 9.26 30.97
CA ILE A 385 36.77 10.09 30.07
C ILE A 385 36.65 11.57 30.43
N VAL A 386 35.42 12.02 30.73
CA VAL A 386 35.19 13.41 31.16
C VAL A 386 35.77 13.69 32.52
N GLU A 387 35.78 12.71 33.42
CA GLU A 387 36.45 12.83 34.72
C GLU A 387 37.98 12.82 34.58
N GLU A 388 38.52 12.06 33.66
CA GLU A 388 39.96 12.03 33.37
C GLU A 388 40.42 13.37 32.76
N GLU A 389 39.68 13.93 31.78
CA GLU A 389 39.93 15.29 31.29
C GLU A 389 39.86 16.36 32.39
N LYS A 390 38.88 16.28 33.27
CA LYS A 390 38.80 17.19 34.42
C LYS A 390 39.97 17.04 35.39
N ARG A 391 40.44 15.79 35.64
CA ARG A 391 41.63 15.54 36.46
C ARG A 391 42.88 16.07 35.84
N VAL A 392 43.06 15.89 34.51
CA VAL A 392 44.20 16.47 33.74
C VAL A 392 44.16 18.00 33.80
N ALA A 393 43.01 18.62 33.58
CA ALA A 393 42.85 20.06 33.65
C ALA A 393 43.08 20.62 35.05
N MET A 394 42.71 19.86 36.09
CA MET A 394 42.97 20.21 37.49
C MET A 394 44.46 20.07 37.83
N ALA A 395 45.12 19.00 37.38
CA ALA A 395 46.57 18.84 37.50
C ALA A 395 47.34 20.01 36.87
N GLN A 396 46.96 20.40 35.62
CA GLN A 396 47.56 21.56 34.96
C GLN A 396 47.43 22.85 35.75
N LYS A 397 46.25 23.13 36.33
CA LYS A 397 46.04 24.34 37.15
C LYS A 397 46.88 24.31 38.43
N LEU A 398 46.93 23.15 39.11
CA LEU A 398 47.70 23.04 40.36
C LEU A 398 49.19 23.19 40.12
N ILE A 399 49.74 22.62 39.05
CA ILE A 399 51.13 22.77 38.64
C ILE A 399 51.43 24.23 38.27
N GLN A 400 50.52 24.92 37.57
CA GLN A 400 50.68 26.33 37.22
C GLN A 400 50.71 27.26 38.45
N VAL A 401 50.07 26.89 39.51
CA VAL A 401 50.06 27.63 40.79
C VAL A 401 51.29 27.31 41.67
N GLY A 402 52.10 26.34 41.27
CA GLY A 402 53.39 26.02 41.92
C GLY A 402 53.41 24.77 42.79
N PHE A 403 52.39 23.89 42.69
CA PHE A 403 52.44 22.57 43.33
C PHE A 403 53.42 21.66 42.62
N ASP A 404 54.04 20.75 43.35
CA ASP A 404 54.94 19.74 42.77
C ASP A 404 54.21 18.85 41.75
N PRO A 405 54.77 18.71 40.54
CA PRO A 405 54.10 17.96 39.45
C PRO A 405 53.89 16.48 39.80
N ALA A 406 54.89 15.81 40.43
CA ALA A 406 54.79 14.38 40.72
C ALA A 406 53.74 14.10 41.83
N GLU A 407 53.75 14.90 42.88
CA GLU A 407 52.75 14.80 43.96
C GLU A 407 51.32 15.15 43.48
N THR A 408 51.20 16.11 42.56
CA THR A 408 49.92 16.53 41.99
C THR A 408 49.35 15.42 41.10
N LEU A 409 50.14 14.80 40.24
CA LEU A 409 49.70 13.67 39.39
C LEU A 409 49.29 12.46 40.26
N ALA A 410 50.10 12.12 41.28
CA ALA A 410 49.80 11.03 42.20
C ALA A 410 48.52 11.28 42.99
N SER A 411 48.28 12.49 43.50
CA SER A 411 47.09 12.87 44.26
C SER A 411 45.78 12.80 43.45
N LEU A 412 45.86 13.00 42.14
CA LEU A 412 44.76 12.93 41.19
C LEU A 412 44.60 11.55 40.52
N GLY A 413 45.48 10.57 40.88
CA GLY A 413 45.44 9.24 40.31
C GLY A 413 45.80 9.20 38.83
N LEU A 414 46.59 10.15 38.34
CA LEU A 414 47.09 10.20 36.96
C LEU A 414 48.44 9.46 36.90
N PRO A 415 48.80 8.85 35.74
CA PRO A 415 50.07 8.16 35.60
C PRO A 415 51.23 9.14 35.75
N GLU A 416 52.29 8.66 36.41
CA GLU A 416 53.51 9.42 36.59
C GLU A 416 54.23 9.59 35.22
N ILE A 417 54.38 10.84 34.79
CA ILE A 417 55.06 11.18 33.54
C ILE A 417 56.35 11.92 33.89
N MET A 418 57.50 11.39 33.41
CA MET A 418 58.77 12.04 33.63
C MET A 418 58.82 13.42 33.01
N HIS A 419 59.09 14.42 33.84
CA HIS A 419 59.23 15.81 33.41
C HIS A 419 60.59 15.98 32.68
N THR A 420 60.58 16.66 31.51
CA THR A 420 61.78 16.87 30.66
C THR A 420 62.81 17.81 31.27
N GLY A 421 62.51 18.38 32.45
CA GLY A 421 63.39 19.34 33.13
C GLY A 421 63.33 20.78 32.58
N VAL A 422 62.61 20.96 31.49
CA VAL A 422 62.42 22.31 30.91
C VAL A 422 61.15 22.96 31.49
N PRO A 423 61.23 24.04 32.22
CA PRO A 423 60.05 24.74 32.75
C PRO A 423 59.21 25.31 31.60
N SER A 424 57.90 25.25 31.78
CA SER A 424 56.95 25.90 30.85
C SER A 424 57.28 27.37 30.71
N THR A 425 57.17 27.94 29.51
CA THR A 425 57.37 29.35 29.29
C THR A 425 56.48 30.27 30.14
N GLN A 426 55.38 29.77 30.66
CA GLN A 426 54.48 30.46 31.58
C GLN A 426 54.97 30.42 33.05
N LEU A 427 55.86 29.52 33.41
CA LEU A 427 56.45 29.37 34.76
C LEU A 427 57.88 29.83 34.85
N GLN A 428 58.46 30.39 33.78
CA GLN A 428 59.79 30.94 33.78
C GLN A 428 59.77 32.23 34.63
N PRO A 429 60.65 32.35 35.64
CA PRO A 429 60.79 33.61 36.36
C PRO A 429 61.17 34.68 35.36
N VAL A 430 60.57 35.85 35.45
CA VAL A 430 60.98 37.03 34.67
C VAL A 430 62.47 37.18 34.88
N ALA A 431 63.24 37.04 33.79
CA ALA A 431 64.69 37.18 33.82
C ALA A 431 65.00 38.50 34.49
N GLN A 432 65.70 38.48 35.60
CA GLN A 432 66.29 39.69 36.17
C GLN A 432 67.28 40.17 35.13
N ILE A 433 66.91 41.19 34.37
CA ILE A 433 67.82 41.87 33.50
C ILE A 433 68.80 42.57 34.42
N ASP A 434 70.00 42.05 34.47
CA ASP A 434 71.07 42.78 35.15
C ASP A 434 71.36 44.03 34.31
N PRO A 435 71.15 45.23 34.81
CA PRO A 435 71.36 46.46 34.08
C PRO A 435 72.84 46.71 33.70
N ALA A 436 73.76 45.85 34.15
CA ALA A 436 75.20 45.98 33.89
C ALA A 436 75.74 45.09 32.75
N ASP A 437 74.92 44.14 32.22
CA ASP A 437 75.33 43.32 31.08
C ASP A 437 74.12 43.02 30.14
N PRO A 438 73.89 43.89 29.15
CA PRO A 438 72.78 43.76 28.21
C PRO A 438 72.98 42.67 27.14
N GLY A 439 73.95 41.75 27.23
CA GLY A 439 74.41 40.91 26.17
C GLY A 439 74.13 39.40 26.28
N THR A 440 73.60 38.87 27.38
CA THR A 440 73.34 37.41 27.51
C THR A 440 71.84 37.13 27.70
N VAL A 441 71.18 36.89 26.55
CA VAL A 441 69.88 36.23 26.55
C VAL A 441 70.18 34.72 26.43
N TYR A 442 69.89 33.97 27.49
CA TYR A 442 69.79 32.52 27.47
C TYR A 442 68.32 32.09 27.22
#